data_793d8159161c822fa9d56f005b89b633
#
_entry.id   793d8159161c822fa9d56f005b89b633
#
_cell.length_a   1.000
_cell.length_b   1.000
_cell.length_c   1.000
_cell.angle_alpha   90.00
_cell.angle_beta   90.00
_cell.angle_gamma   90.00
#
_symmetry.space_group_name_H-M   'P 1'
#
loop_
_entity.id
_entity.type
_entity.pdbx_description
1 polymer ?
#
loop_
_entity_poly.entity_id
_entity_poly.type
_entity_poly.pdbx_seq_one_letter_code
_entity_poly.pdbx_strand_id
1 'polypeptide(L)'
;MKLLFPTKIRKIHQSTLNTQWGDMDALGHVNNIMYFRYFETARVNWLKSIGINLGTDNESFVLANACCEFIIPIKQPAIISIDTFLSSIGNTSLDLTHELYLECENNVRKLSARGTATVVWVSLTKSKSKTLPIRIKKLLSAI
;
A
#
# COMPACT_ATOMS: atom_id res chain seq x y z
N MET A 1 -19.60 -9.44 -4.69
CA MET A 1 -18.81 -8.85 -5.80
C MET A 1 -17.39 -9.39 -5.72
N LYS A 2 -16.85 -9.90 -6.80
CA LYS A 2 -15.48 -10.40 -6.85
C LYS A 2 -14.54 -9.29 -7.30
N LEU A 3 -13.47 -9.04 -6.55
CA LEU A 3 -12.45 -8.08 -6.96
C LEU A 3 -11.57 -8.69 -8.05
N LEU A 4 -11.26 -7.88 -9.06
CA LEU A 4 -10.29 -8.23 -10.10
C LEU A 4 -8.97 -7.54 -9.79
N PHE A 5 -7.91 -8.33 -9.65
CA PHE A 5 -6.56 -7.82 -9.42
C PHE A 5 -5.78 -7.75 -10.73
N PRO A 6 -4.93 -6.73 -10.90
CA PRO A 6 -4.06 -6.62 -12.07
C PRO A 6 -3.14 -7.84 -12.20
N THR A 7 -2.93 -8.31 -13.42
CA THR A 7 -2.03 -9.46 -13.71
C THR A 7 -0.60 -9.03 -13.99
N LYS A 8 -0.42 -7.81 -14.52
CA LYS A 8 0.90 -7.22 -14.79
C LYS A 8 1.26 -6.27 -13.67
N ILE A 9 2.04 -6.75 -12.71
CA ILE A 9 2.47 -5.98 -11.55
C ILE A 9 3.98 -6.10 -11.39
N ARG A 10 4.60 -5.01 -10.90
CA ARG A 10 6.03 -4.94 -10.67
C ARG A 10 6.29 -4.52 -9.23
N LYS A 11 7.03 -5.36 -8.48
CA LYS A 11 7.36 -5.06 -7.08
C LYS A 11 8.26 -3.83 -6.98
N ILE A 12 7.85 -2.87 -6.17
CA ILE A 12 8.58 -1.62 -5.96
C ILE A 12 9.03 -1.42 -4.51
N HIS A 13 8.41 -2.11 -3.55
CA HIS A 13 8.74 -1.96 -2.14
C HIS A 13 8.29 -3.16 -1.32
N GLN A 14 8.89 -3.32 -0.14
CA GLN A 14 8.46 -4.26 0.88
C GLN A 14 8.56 -3.59 2.25
N SER A 15 7.52 -3.73 3.05
CA SER A 15 7.47 -3.28 4.45
C SER A 15 7.22 -4.46 5.38
N THR A 16 7.82 -4.43 6.55
CA THR A 16 7.56 -5.40 7.63
C THR A 16 6.99 -4.66 8.83
N LEU A 17 5.90 -5.15 9.37
CA LEU A 17 5.18 -4.53 10.48
C LEU A 17 4.84 -5.58 11.54
N ASN A 18 4.74 -5.12 12.81
CA ASN A 18 4.17 -5.91 13.89
C ASN A 18 2.72 -5.50 14.11
N THR A 19 1.82 -6.46 14.27
CA THR A 19 0.45 -6.17 14.70
C THR A 19 0.47 -5.68 16.15
N GLN A 20 -0.49 -4.81 16.49
CA GLN A 20 -0.62 -4.25 17.83
C GLN A 20 -1.84 -4.86 18.52
N TRP A 21 -1.80 -4.90 19.85
CA TRP A 21 -2.96 -5.39 20.62
C TRP A 21 -4.25 -4.65 20.28
N GLY A 22 -4.18 -3.32 20.09
CA GLY A 22 -5.33 -2.49 19.73
C GLY A 22 -5.86 -2.70 18.31
N ASP A 23 -5.19 -3.50 17.48
CA ASP A 23 -5.63 -3.80 16.11
C ASP A 23 -6.73 -4.88 16.09
N MET A 24 -6.95 -5.57 17.22
CA MET A 24 -7.90 -6.70 17.31
C MET A 24 -9.35 -6.23 17.43
N ASP A 25 -10.25 -7.02 16.86
CA ASP A 25 -11.69 -6.88 17.07
C ASP A 25 -12.21 -7.88 18.14
N ALA A 26 -13.53 -7.89 18.35
CA ALA A 26 -14.16 -8.78 19.31
C ALA A 26 -14.06 -10.27 18.95
N LEU A 27 -13.72 -10.61 17.71
CA LEU A 27 -13.52 -11.99 17.25
C LEU A 27 -12.11 -12.51 17.55
N GLY A 28 -11.23 -11.67 18.10
CA GLY A 28 -9.83 -12.01 18.37
C GLY A 28 -8.95 -12.01 17.12
N HIS A 29 -9.40 -11.38 16.06
CA HIS A 29 -8.67 -11.22 14.80
C HIS A 29 -8.32 -9.75 14.57
N VAL A 30 -7.31 -9.50 13.74
CA VAL A 30 -7.04 -8.15 13.24
C VAL A 30 -8.30 -7.61 12.57
N ASN A 31 -8.75 -6.45 13.03
CA ASN A 31 -9.93 -5.78 12.48
C ASN A 31 -9.73 -5.46 11.00
N ASN A 32 -10.77 -5.67 10.19
CA ASN A 32 -10.74 -5.42 8.74
C ASN A 32 -10.24 -4.02 8.39
N ILE A 33 -10.57 -3.00 9.18
CA ILE A 33 -10.13 -1.62 8.98
C ILE A 33 -8.60 -1.50 9.05
N MET A 34 -7.96 -2.30 9.89
CA MET A 34 -6.51 -2.23 10.10
C MET A 34 -5.70 -2.66 8.88
N TYR A 35 -6.25 -3.49 8.01
CA TYR A 35 -5.58 -3.86 6.75
C TYR A 35 -5.35 -2.64 5.87
N PHE A 36 -6.31 -1.72 5.79
CA PHE A 36 -6.15 -0.45 5.08
C PHE A 36 -5.07 0.42 5.73
N ARG A 37 -4.98 0.42 7.06
CA ARG A 37 -3.92 1.11 7.79
C ARG A 37 -2.55 0.53 7.49
N TYR A 38 -2.44 -0.79 7.42
CA TYR A 38 -1.18 -1.46 7.07
C TYR A 38 -0.76 -1.12 5.63
N PHE A 39 -1.69 -1.13 4.69
CA PHE A 39 -1.40 -0.73 3.31
C PHE A 39 -1.03 0.74 3.20
N GLU A 40 -1.66 1.62 3.96
CA GLU A 40 -1.26 3.02 4.05
C GLU A 40 0.18 3.16 4.55
N THR A 41 0.52 2.46 5.62
CA THR A 41 1.88 2.45 6.18
C THR A 41 2.90 1.98 5.13
N ALA A 42 2.58 0.94 4.37
CA ALA A 42 3.44 0.46 3.30
C ALA A 42 3.64 1.51 2.20
N ARG A 43 2.58 2.20 1.80
CA ARG A 43 2.68 3.32 0.83
C ARG A 43 3.53 4.47 1.36
N VAL A 44 3.33 4.87 2.60
CA VAL A 44 4.11 5.94 3.24
C VAL A 44 5.59 5.57 3.31
N ASN A 45 5.91 4.34 3.69
CA ASN A 45 7.28 3.85 3.72
C ASN A 45 7.93 3.86 2.33
N TRP A 46 7.18 3.44 1.30
CA TRP A 46 7.65 3.51 -0.07
C TRP A 46 7.91 4.96 -0.51
N LEU A 47 6.96 5.87 -0.28
CA LEU A 47 7.10 7.28 -0.65
C LEU A 47 8.33 7.92 0.00
N LYS A 48 8.55 7.64 1.28
CA LYS A 48 9.77 8.08 1.99
C LYS A 48 11.03 7.52 1.34
N SER A 49 11.02 6.26 0.94
CA SER A 49 12.17 5.61 0.31
C SER A 49 12.57 6.23 -1.04
N ILE A 50 11.63 6.87 -1.72
CA ILE A 50 11.87 7.58 -2.99
C ILE A 50 12.00 9.10 -2.81
N GLY A 51 12.14 9.58 -1.58
CA GLY A 51 12.41 10.98 -1.26
C GLY A 51 11.19 11.90 -1.27
N ILE A 52 9.98 11.36 -1.17
CA ILE A 52 8.76 12.17 -1.02
C ILE A 52 8.47 12.35 0.47
N ASN A 53 8.51 13.60 0.93
CA ASN A 53 8.27 13.96 2.32
C ASN A 53 6.82 14.42 2.51
N LEU A 54 6.03 13.56 3.13
CA LEU A 54 4.64 13.86 3.43
C LEU A 54 4.55 14.95 4.50
N GLY A 55 3.68 15.93 4.26
CA GLY A 55 3.41 17.02 5.20
C GLY A 55 4.37 18.21 5.12
N THR A 56 5.45 18.15 4.35
CA THR A 56 6.39 19.26 4.16
C THR A 56 6.39 19.81 2.75
N ASP A 57 6.04 18.98 1.77
CA ASP A 57 5.97 19.39 0.37
C ASP A 57 4.58 19.94 0.03
N ASN A 58 4.53 20.91 -0.89
CA ASN A 58 3.26 21.48 -1.38
C ASN A 58 2.51 20.54 -2.34
N GLU A 59 3.14 19.46 -2.74
CA GLU A 59 2.60 18.44 -3.64
C GLU A 59 2.83 17.07 -3.04
N SER A 60 1.86 16.19 -3.20
CA SER A 60 1.96 14.82 -2.72
C SER A 60 0.97 13.91 -3.43
N PHE A 61 1.09 12.61 -3.17
CA PHE A 61 0.05 11.65 -3.51
C PHE A 61 -1.05 11.66 -2.45
N VAL A 62 -2.30 11.67 -2.92
CA VAL A 62 -3.48 11.44 -2.09
C VAL A 62 -4.20 10.19 -2.57
N LEU A 63 -4.85 9.50 -1.66
CA LEU A 63 -5.60 8.28 -1.96
C LEU A 63 -6.93 8.65 -2.62
N ALA A 64 -7.19 8.10 -3.81
CA ALA A 64 -8.46 8.27 -4.52
C ALA A 64 -9.42 7.10 -4.26
N ASN A 65 -8.92 5.88 -4.24
CA ASN A 65 -9.70 4.70 -3.88
C ASN A 65 -8.81 3.62 -3.29
N ALA A 66 -9.42 2.69 -2.57
CA ALA A 66 -8.75 1.52 -2.04
C ALA A 66 -9.75 0.38 -1.91
N CYS A 67 -9.29 -0.84 -2.22
CA CYS A 67 -10.05 -2.07 -2.04
C CYS A 67 -9.19 -3.10 -1.32
N CYS A 68 -9.83 -4.02 -0.61
CA CYS A 68 -9.15 -5.12 0.06
C CYS A 68 -9.94 -6.41 -0.06
N GLU A 69 -9.24 -7.49 -0.38
CA GLU A 69 -9.73 -8.86 -0.29
C GLU A 69 -9.08 -9.53 0.92
N PHE A 70 -9.89 -10.07 1.83
CA PHE A 70 -9.44 -10.76 3.04
C PHE A 70 -9.43 -12.26 2.76
N ILE A 71 -8.26 -12.89 2.92
CA ILE A 71 -8.04 -14.29 2.51
C ILE A 71 -7.91 -15.18 3.75
N ILE A 72 -7.04 -14.82 4.69
CA ILE A 72 -6.81 -15.56 5.94
C ILE A 72 -6.85 -14.57 7.11
N PRO A 73 -7.59 -14.86 8.20
CA PRO A 73 -7.58 -14.00 9.37
C PRO A 73 -6.22 -14.03 10.07
N ILE A 74 -5.84 -12.90 10.65
CA ILE A 74 -4.60 -12.73 11.39
C ILE A 74 -4.93 -12.53 12.86
N LYS A 75 -4.22 -13.27 13.73
CA LYS A 75 -4.31 -13.14 15.18
C LYS A 75 -3.04 -12.48 15.72
N GLN A 76 -3.17 -11.63 16.71
CA GLN A 76 -2.05 -11.00 17.43
C GLN A 76 -1.48 -12.00 18.48
N PRO A 77 -0.18 -12.08 18.72
CA PRO A 77 0.87 -11.29 18.03
C PRO A 77 1.24 -11.88 16.68
N ALA A 78 1.54 -11.00 15.73
CA ALA A 78 1.97 -11.42 14.40
C ALA A 78 2.96 -10.43 13.80
N ILE A 79 3.84 -10.95 12.97
CA ILE A 79 4.68 -10.18 12.07
C ILE A 79 4.09 -10.33 10.67
N ILE A 80 3.87 -9.22 10.01
CA ILE A 80 3.34 -9.18 8.66
C ILE A 80 4.34 -8.49 7.73
N SER A 81 4.40 -8.94 6.50
CA SER A 81 5.12 -8.26 5.44
C SER A 81 4.19 -7.87 4.32
N ILE A 82 4.42 -6.70 3.73
CA ILE A 82 3.59 -6.17 2.66
C ILE A 82 4.48 -5.89 1.47
N ASP A 83 4.22 -6.61 0.40
CA ASP A 83 4.83 -6.36 -0.90
C ASP A 83 3.96 -5.34 -1.64
N THR A 84 4.57 -4.25 -2.06
CA THR A 84 3.91 -3.21 -2.85
C THR A 84 4.36 -3.30 -4.30
N PHE A 85 3.39 -3.33 -5.19
CA PHE A 85 3.60 -3.45 -6.63
C PHE A 85 3.05 -2.22 -7.34
N LEU A 86 3.74 -1.79 -8.38
CA LEU A 86 3.22 -0.84 -9.34
C LEU A 86 2.43 -1.60 -10.41
N SER A 87 1.16 -1.28 -10.56
CA SER A 87 0.26 -1.93 -11.53
C SER A 87 0.09 -1.11 -12.80
N SER A 88 -0.05 0.21 -12.66
CA SER A 88 -0.09 1.10 -13.82
C SER A 88 0.36 2.51 -13.47
N ILE A 89 0.74 3.27 -14.51
CA ILE A 89 1.14 4.67 -14.40
C ILE A 89 0.22 5.47 -15.33
N GLY A 90 -0.57 6.38 -14.76
CA GLY A 90 -1.38 7.34 -15.52
C GLY A 90 -0.65 8.67 -15.68
N ASN A 91 -1.38 9.68 -16.18
CA ASN A 91 -0.84 11.03 -16.31
C ASN A 91 -0.69 11.74 -14.96
N THR A 92 -1.66 11.55 -14.07
CA THR A 92 -1.72 12.19 -12.74
C THR A 92 -1.75 11.17 -11.59
N SER A 93 -1.78 9.88 -11.88
CA SER A 93 -2.07 8.83 -10.91
C SER A 93 -1.20 7.60 -11.10
N LEU A 94 -1.13 6.81 -10.03
CA LEU A 94 -0.54 5.47 -9.99
C LEU A 94 -1.56 4.49 -9.43
N ASP A 95 -1.61 3.30 -10.03
CA ASP A 95 -2.31 2.17 -9.43
C ASP A 95 -1.32 1.23 -8.77
N LEU A 96 -1.58 0.93 -7.51
CA LEU A 96 -0.76 0.07 -6.68
C LEU A 96 -1.52 -1.17 -6.28
N THR A 97 -0.81 -2.29 -6.19
CA THR A 97 -1.32 -3.52 -5.59
C THR A 97 -0.47 -3.85 -4.37
N HIS A 98 -1.12 -4.29 -3.31
CA HIS A 98 -0.47 -4.72 -2.08
C HIS A 98 -0.80 -6.18 -1.82
N GLU A 99 0.20 -6.96 -1.47
CA GLU A 99 0.03 -8.33 -0.97
C GLU A 99 0.54 -8.38 0.45
N LEU A 100 -0.35 -8.70 1.40
CA LEU A 100 -0.05 -8.79 2.81
C LEU A 100 0.12 -10.26 3.19
N TYR A 101 1.27 -10.57 3.76
CA TYR A 101 1.65 -11.91 4.17
C TYR A 101 1.81 -11.99 5.68
N LEU A 102 1.32 -13.06 6.26
CA LEU A 102 1.66 -13.47 7.61
C LEU A 102 3.02 -14.17 7.57
N GLU A 103 3.98 -13.65 8.32
CA GLU A 103 5.28 -14.31 8.51
C GLU A 103 5.14 -15.47 9.47
N CYS A 104 5.53 -16.65 9.04
CA CYS A 104 5.48 -17.89 9.80
C CYS A 104 6.90 -18.39 10.08
N GLU A 105 7.00 -19.44 10.89
CA GLU A 105 8.29 -20.10 11.16
C GLU A 105 8.94 -20.61 9.86
N ASN A 106 10.28 -20.76 9.89
CA ASN A 106 11.07 -21.28 8.76
C ASN A 106 10.97 -20.44 7.48
N ASN A 107 10.82 -19.11 7.60
CA ASN A 107 10.69 -18.19 6.48
C ASN A 107 9.50 -18.49 5.55
N VAL A 108 8.48 -19.15 6.07
CA VAL A 108 7.24 -19.38 5.33
C VAL A 108 6.35 -18.14 5.43
N ARG A 109 5.81 -17.72 4.31
CA ARG A 109 4.87 -16.60 4.20
C ARG A 109 3.51 -17.10 3.74
N LYS A 110 2.44 -16.65 4.38
CA LYS A 110 1.06 -16.98 3.99
C LYS A 110 0.34 -15.73 3.53
N LEU A 111 -0.13 -15.73 2.28
CA LEU A 111 -0.92 -14.63 1.75
C LEU A 111 -2.22 -14.50 2.54
N SER A 112 -2.37 -13.38 3.25
CA SER A 112 -3.49 -13.14 4.16
C SER A 112 -4.48 -12.12 3.64
N ALA A 113 -4.02 -11.17 2.82
CA ALA A 113 -4.89 -10.19 2.16
C ALA A 113 -4.24 -9.63 0.91
N ARG A 114 -5.06 -9.13 0.01
CA ARG A 114 -4.66 -8.34 -1.16
C ARG A 114 -5.39 -7.02 -1.15
N GLY A 115 -4.71 -5.97 -1.56
CA GLY A 115 -5.31 -4.65 -1.70
C GLY A 115 -4.92 -3.99 -3.00
N THR A 116 -5.79 -3.08 -3.46
CA THR A 116 -5.48 -2.15 -4.53
C THR A 116 -5.67 -0.74 -4.05
N ALA A 117 -4.93 0.19 -4.60
CA ALA A 117 -5.05 1.61 -4.30
C ALA A 117 -4.72 2.43 -5.54
N THR A 118 -5.54 3.44 -5.82
CA THR A 118 -5.21 4.50 -6.77
C THR A 118 -4.79 5.72 -5.99
N VAL A 119 -3.58 6.21 -6.24
CA VAL A 119 -3.06 7.45 -5.65
C VAL A 119 -2.87 8.49 -6.74
N VAL A 120 -3.26 9.72 -6.44
CA VAL A 120 -3.27 10.85 -7.38
C VAL A 120 -2.28 11.91 -6.91
N TRP A 121 -1.44 12.39 -7.82
CA TRP A 121 -0.55 13.51 -7.55
C TRP A 121 -1.34 14.81 -7.56
N VAL A 122 -1.26 15.56 -6.47
CA VAL A 122 -2.04 16.79 -6.28
C VAL A 122 -1.19 17.93 -5.77
N SER A 123 -1.62 19.16 -6.07
CA SER A 123 -1.21 20.35 -5.33
C SER A 123 -2.04 20.44 -4.06
N LEU A 124 -1.40 20.39 -2.90
CA LEU A 124 -2.10 20.48 -1.60
C LEU A 124 -2.66 21.88 -1.37
N THR A 125 -2.00 22.92 -1.89
CA THR A 125 -2.46 24.30 -1.74
C THR A 125 -3.65 24.64 -2.62
N LYS A 126 -3.71 24.07 -3.84
CA LYS A 126 -4.78 24.33 -4.81
C LYS A 126 -5.87 23.26 -4.81
N SER A 127 -5.68 22.16 -4.09
CA SER A 127 -6.58 21.00 -4.06
C SER A 127 -6.94 20.47 -5.45
N LYS A 128 -5.95 20.42 -6.33
CA LYS A 128 -6.12 19.97 -7.74
C LYS A 128 -5.09 18.93 -8.10
N SER A 129 -5.50 17.97 -8.92
CA SER A 129 -4.59 17.01 -9.52
C SER A 129 -3.58 17.70 -10.45
N LYS A 130 -2.39 17.14 -10.48
CA LYS A 130 -1.28 17.61 -11.32
C LYS A 130 -0.65 16.43 -12.05
N THR A 131 -0.04 16.72 -13.19
CA THR A 131 0.79 15.74 -13.89
C THR A 131 1.92 15.24 -12.99
N LEU A 132 2.16 13.94 -13.00
CA LEU A 132 3.26 13.34 -12.27
C LEU A 132 4.59 14.02 -12.62
N PRO A 133 5.41 14.39 -11.61
CA PRO A 133 6.73 14.97 -11.86
C PRO A 133 7.61 14.05 -12.70
N ILE A 134 8.42 14.65 -13.57
CA ILE A 134 9.35 13.91 -14.45
C ILE A 134 10.29 13.02 -13.62
N ARG A 135 10.77 13.48 -12.46
CA ARG A 135 11.62 12.68 -11.57
C ARG A 135 10.95 11.38 -11.11
N ILE A 136 9.65 11.44 -10.81
CA ILE A 136 8.87 10.26 -10.40
C ILE A 136 8.67 9.33 -11.58
N LYS A 137 8.30 9.86 -12.75
CA LYS A 137 8.15 9.06 -13.97
C LYS A 137 9.46 8.33 -14.33
N LYS A 138 10.60 9.01 -14.26
CA LYS A 138 11.91 8.41 -14.50
C LYS A 138 12.26 7.33 -13.50
N LEU A 139 12.03 7.58 -12.23
CA LEU A 139 12.27 6.60 -11.16
C LEU A 139 11.46 5.32 -11.38
N LEU A 140 10.17 5.46 -11.68
CA LEU A 140 9.27 4.32 -11.90
C LEU A 140 9.57 3.59 -13.21
N SER A 141 10.07 4.27 -14.22
CA SER A 141 10.45 3.66 -15.49
C SER A 141 11.77 2.89 -15.41
N ALA A 142 12.66 3.23 -14.48
CA ALA A 142 13.97 2.61 -14.30
C ALA A 142 13.93 1.30 -13.49
N ILE A 143 12.79 0.97 -12.90
CA ILE A 143 12.62 -0.23 -12.07
C ILE A 143 12.30 -1.46 -12.92
#